data_a774dba2bc21354003fac3993770e36f
#
_entry.id   a774dba2bc21354003fac3993770e36f
#
_cell.length_a   1.000
_cell.length_b   1.000
_cell.length_c   1.000
_cell.angle_alpha   90.00
_cell.angle_beta   90.00
_cell.angle_gamma   90.00
#
_symmetry.space_group_name_H-M   'P 1'
#
loop_
_entity.id
_entity.type
_entity.pdbx_description
1 polymer ?
#
loop_
_entity_poly.entity_id
_entity_poly.type
_entity_poly.pdbx_seq_one_letter_code
_entity_poly.pdbx_strand_id
1 'polypeptide(L)'
;MKIFGVAKIGMLLALTLLPAAVNAQNKAKILIHVTYGEDAPTRAALAFLVARTAADQGHQVSVFLAGDAVVLLKDDVLNSLAGLGTGKLREHYDALVKAGVRFYVSGNSAKARDLGPALIASKPAEFALPERLLALSLEHDRMFTY
;
A
#
# COMPACT_ATOMS: atom_id res chain seq x y z
N MET A 1 -27.78 -52.70 -60.82
CA MET A 1 -26.69 -51.73 -60.92
C MET A 1 -26.70 -50.90 -59.63
N LYS A 2 -25.72 -51.11 -58.68
CA LYS A 2 -25.72 -50.59 -57.36
C LYS A 2 -24.94 -49.28 -57.34
N ILE A 3 -25.55 -48.19 -56.86
CA ILE A 3 -24.91 -46.88 -56.69
C ILE A 3 -24.55 -46.78 -55.20
N PHE A 4 -23.24 -46.68 -54.93
CA PHE A 4 -22.69 -46.47 -53.60
C PHE A 4 -22.80 -45.00 -53.20
N GLY A 5 -23.52 -44.72 -52.11
CA GLY A 5 -23.59 -43.41 -51.50
C GLY A 5 -22.39 -43.23 -50.53
N VAL A 6 -21.61 -42.18 -50.80
CA VAL A 6 -20.50 -41.76 -49.95
C VAL A 6 -21.03 -40.91 -48.83
N ALA A 7 -20.95 -41.43 -47.56
CA ALA A 7 -21.25 -40.66 -46.38
C ALA A 7 -20.09 -39.72 -46.04
N LYS A 8 -20.35 -38.38 -46.06
CA LYS A 8 -19.42 -37.37 -45.59
C LYS A 8 -19.54 -37.30 -44.05
N ILE A 9 -18.52 -37.76 -43.37
CA ILE A 9 -18.36 -37.60 -41.92
C ILE A 9 -17.85 -36.16 -41.69
N GLY A 10 -18.72 -35.27 -41.22
CA GLY A 10 -18.37 -33.94 -40.77
C GLY A 10 -17.75 -34.03 -39.39
N MET A 11 -16.44 -33.76 -39.31
CA MET A 11 -15.69 -33.68 -38.04
C MET A 11 -15.98 -32.32 -37.39
N LEU A 12 -16.86 -32.30 -36.38
CA LEU A 12 -17.20 -31.12 -35.58
C LEU A 12 -16.04 -30.85 -34.61
N LEU A 13 -15.20 -29.84 -34.92
CA LEU A 13 -14.13 -29.39 -34.02
C LEU A 13 -14.74 -28.58 -32.87
N ALA A 14 -14.95 -29.23 -31.74
CA ALA A 14 -15.39 -28.55 -30.54
C ALA A 14 -14.23 -27.73 -29.95
N LEU A 15 -14.24 -26.42 -30.20
CA LEU A 15 -13.30 -25.46 -29.61
C LEU A 15 -13.72 -25.26 -28.15
N THR A 16 -13.09 -26.00 -27.24
CA THR A 16 -13.26 -25.81 -25.80
C THR A 16 -12.56 -24.51 -25.38
N LEU A 17 -13.34 -23.45 -25.18
CA LEU A 17 -12.90 -22.26 -24.45
C LEU A 17 -12.61 -22.65 -23.01
N LEU A 18 -11.34 -22.86 -22.67
CA LEU A 18 -10.89 -22.91 -21.27
C LEU A 18 -11.13 -21.52 -20.68
N PRO A 19 -11.89 -21.38 -19.58
CA PRO A 19 -11.97 -20.13 -18.87
C PRO A 19 -10.56 -19.81 -18.36
N ALA A 20 -10.00 -18.68 -18.80
CA ALA A 20 -8.81 -18.12 -18.19
C ALA A 20 -9.15 -17.92 -16.70
N ALA A 21 -8.51 -18.70 -15.83
CA ALA A 21 -8.59 -18.49 -14.38
C ALA A 21 -8.04 -17.09 -14.12
N VAL A 22 -8.94 -16.11 -13.96
CA VAL A 22 -8.61 -14.81 -13.41
C VAL A 22 -8.08 -15.12 -12.02
N ASN A 23 -6.76 -15.00 -11.84
CA ASN A 23 -6.15 -15.01 -10.53
C ASN A 23 -6.78 -13.85 -9.75
N ALA A 24 -7.83 -14.14 -8.99
CA ALA A 24 -8.33 -13.23 -7.97
C ALA A 24 -7.20 -13.15 -6.94
N GLN A 25 -6.31 -12.17 -7.09
CA GLN A 25 -5.31 -11.87 -6.07
C GLN A 25 -6.09 -11.63 -4.78
N ASN A 26 -5.89 -12.49 -3.79
CA ASN A 26 -6.50 -12.34 -2.47
C ASN A 26 -6.07 -10.97 -1.92
N LYS A 27 -7.04 -10.05 -1.84
CA LYS A 27 -6.80 -8.72 -1.29
C LYS A 27 -6.47 -8.87 0.19
N ALA A 28 -5.23 -8.58 0.53
CA ALA A 28 -4.77 -8.59 1.91
C ALA A 28 -4.92 -7.19 2.54
N LYS A 29 -5.02 -7.16 3.87
CA LYS A 29 -4.85 -5.96 4.69
C LYS A 29 -3.40 -5.87 5.11
N ILE A 30 -2.73 -4.78 4.75
CA ILE A 30 -1.30 -4.58 4.96
C ILE A 30 -1.07 -3.34 5.81
N LEU A 31 -0.38 -3.53 6.95
CA LEU A 31 0.07 -2.46 7.80
C LEU A 31 1.55 -2.15 7.52
N ILE A 32 1.84 -0.91 7.17
CA ILE A 32 3.21 -0.40 7.04
C ILE A 32 3.53 0.42 8.27
N HIS A 33 4.38 -0.09 9.14
CA HIS A 33 4.88 0.58 10.33
C HIS A 33 6.22 1.23 10.03
N VAL A 34 6.32 2.55 10.20
CA VAL A 34 7.51 3.33 9.86
C VAL A 34 8.04 3.97 11.13
N THR A 35 9.34 3.81 11.37
CA THR A 35 10.02 4.33 12.56
C THR A 35 11.19 5.26 12.21
N TYR A 36 11.71 5.21 10.99
CA TYR A 36 12.80 6.05 10.50
C TYR A 36 12.27 7.35 9.88
N GLY A 37 12.93 8.46 10.20
CA GLY A 37 12.63 9.80 9.73
C GLY A 37 13.61 10.29 8.65
N GLU A 38 13.92 11.59 8.71
CA GLU A 38 14.79 12.27 7.76
C GLU A 38 16.26 11.82 7.83
N ASP A 39 16.69 11.26 8.96
CA ASP A 39 18.02 10.70 9.20
C ASP A 39 18.30 9.43 8.39
N ALA A 40 17.26 8.74 7.95
CA ALA A 40 17.34 7.55 7.12
C ALA A 40 16.45 7.66 5.87
N PRO A 41 16.69 8.62 4.95
CA PRO A 41 15.77 9.01 3.90
C PRO A 41 15.42 7.87 2.95
N THR A 42 16.37 6.98 2.66
CA THR A 42 16.10 5.82 1.80
C THR A 42 15.16 4.82 2.46
N ARG A 43 15.29 4.58 3.78
CA ARG A 43 14.36 3.69 4.51
C ARG A 43 12.96 4.30 4.61
N ALA A 44 12.89 5.59 4.91
CA ALA A 44 11.63 6.32 4.98
C ALA A 44 10.90 6.29 3.62
N ALA A 45 11.58 6.63 2.53
CA ALA A 45 11.00 6.59 1.19
C ALA A 45 10.65 5.16 0.74
N LEU A 46 11.45 4.14 1.10
CA LEU A 46 11.17 2.73 0.81
C LEU A 46 9.86 2.27 1.46
N ALA A 47 9.60 2.66 2.70
CA ALA A 47 8.34 2.33 3.38
C ALA A 47 7.13 2.83 2.59
N PHE A 48 7.17 4.07 2.13
CA PHE A 48 6.10 4.67 1.32
C PHE A 48 6.00 4.06 -0.08
N LEU A 49 7.13 3.71 -0.70
CA LEU A 49 7.14 3.01 -1.98
C LEU A 49 6.49 1.63 -1.87
N VAL A 50 6.79 0.85 -0.81
CA VAL A 50 6.18 -0.47 -0.59
C VAL A 50 4.69 -0.33 -0.28
N ALA A 51 4.30 0.66 0.54
CA ALA A 51 2.89 0.98 0.80
C ALA A 51 2.13 1.29 -0.51
N ARG A 52 2.72 2.13 -1.38
CA ARG A 52 2.16 2.46 -2.69
C ARG A 52 2.05 1.24 -3.59
N THR A 53 3.10 0.42 -3.67
CA THR A 53 3.09 -0.81 -4.47
C THR A 53 1.96 -1.75 -4.02
N ALA A 54 1.77 -1.91 -2.71
CA ALA A 54 0.68 -2.72 -2.18
C ALA A 54 -0.70 -2.14 -2.54
N ALA A 55 -0.88 -0.82 -2.43
CA ALA A 55 -2.12 -0.15 -2.81
C ALA A 55 -2.41 -0.26 -4.31
N ASP A 56 -1.39 -0.09 -5.17
CA ASP A 56 -1.48 -0.23 -6.63
C ASP A 56 -1.86 -1.68 -7.04
N GLN A 57 -1.48 -2.68 -6.23
CA GLN A 57 -1.89 -4.08 -6.39
C GLN A 57 -3.30 -4.36 -5.83
N GLY A 58 -3.98 -3.36 -5.31
CA GLY A 58 -5.36 -3.46 -4.82
C GLY A 58 -5.48 -4.00 -3.40
N HIS A 59 -4.40 -4.07 -2.63
CA HIS A 59 -4.44 -4.40 -1.21
C HIS A 59 -4.98 -3.22 -0.38
N GLN A 60 -5.59 -3.53 0.76
CA GLN A 60 -5.98 -2.52 1.73
C GLN A 60 -4.77 -2.15 2.58
N VAL A 61 -4.31 -0.90 2.49
CA VAL A 61 -3.09 -0.44 3.17
C VAL A 61 -3.43 0.56 4.26
N SER A 62 -2.75 0.44 5.40
CA SER A 62 -2.67 1.45 6.46
C SER A 62 -1.20 1.75 6.75
N VAL A 63 -0.90 3.01 7.06
CA VAL A 63 0.46 3.43 7.42
C VAL A 63 0.45 3.94 8.87
N PHE A 64 1.35 3.42 9.71
CA PHE A 64 1.53 3.89 11.08
C PHE A 64 2.94 4.49 11.24
N LEU A 65 3.01 5.76 11.60
CA LEU A 65 4.24 6.51 11.80
C LEU A 65 4.53 6.63 13.29
N ALA A 66 5.69 6.16 13.73
CA ALA A 66 6.15 6.24 15.12
C ALA A 66 7.62 6.70 15.20
N GLY A 67 8.07 7.06 16.40
CA GLY A 67 9.45 7.53 16.57
C GLY A 67 9.77 8.71 15.68
N ASP A 68 10.89 8.64 14.96
CA ASP A 68 11.35 9.71 14.06
C ASP A 68 10.49 9.85 12.81
N ALA A 69 9.75 8.81 12.42
CA ALA A 69 8.90 8.84 11.24
C ALA A 69 7.71 9.83 11.34
N VAL A 70 7.34 10.30 12.52
CA VAL A 70 6.21 11.25 12.65
C VAL A 70 6.48 12.57 11.95
N VAL A 71 7.74 12.96 11.75
CA VAL A 71 8.11 14.19 11.01
C VAL A 71 7.87 14.07 9.51
N LEU A 72 7.72 12.84 8.98
CA LEU A 72 7.54 12.61 7.54
C LEU A 72 6.27 13.23 6.98
N LEU A 73 5.29 13.59 7.82
CA LEU A 73 4.09 14.29 7.39
C LEU A 73 4.22 15.82 7.43
N LYS A 74 5.35 16.38 7.85
CA LYS A 74 5.63 17.81 7.68
C LYS A 74 5.73 18.14 6.20
N ASP A 75 5.16 19.25 5.75
CA ASP A 75 5.12 19.58 4.32
C ASP A 75 6.50 19.87 3.74
N ASP A 76 7.40 20.45 4.53
CA ASP A 76 8.80 20.66 4.16
C ASP A 76 9.53 19.32 3.95
N VAL A 77 9.33 18.35 4.85
CA VAL A 77 9.91 17.01 4.74
C VAL A 77 9.33 16.24 3.56
N LEU A 78 8.00 16.22 3.42
CA LEU A 78 7.34 15.58 2.28
C LEU A 78 7.88 16.11 0.95
N ASN A 79 8.14 17.41 0.84
CA ASN A 79 8.58 18.04 -0.40
C ASN A 79 10.07 17.84 -0.69
N SER A 80 10.91 17.74 0.34
CA SER A 80 12.37 17.71 0.19
C SER A 80 12.95 16.29 0.22
N LEU A 81 12.33 15.35 0.95
CA LEU A 81 12.91 14.03 1.15
C LEU A 81 12.84 13.18 -0.11
N ALA A 82 13.98 12.63 -0.50
CA ALA A 82 14.12 11.63 -1.54
C ALA A 82 15.09 10.54 -1.07
N GLY A 83 14.76 9.29 -1.31
CA GLY A 83 15.64 8.17 -1.02
C GLY A 83 16.44 7.73 -2.23
N LEU A 84 17.61 7.20 -2.00
CA LEU A 84 18.46 6.67 -3.06
C LEU A 84 17.82 5.42 -3.68
N GLY A 85 17.45 5.51 -4.96
CA GLY A 85 16.78 4.42 -5.69
C GLY A 85 15.31 4.19 -5.31
N THR A 86 14.77 4.96 -4.36
CA THR A 86 13.37 4.81 -3.92
C THR A 86 12.46 5.99 -4.31
N GLY A 87 13.02 7.06 -4.86
CA GLY A 87 12.26 8.21 -5.36
C GLY A 87 11.88 9.22 -4.27
N LYS A 88 10.97 10.14 -4.64
CA LYS A 88 10.55 11.25 -3.78
C LYS A 88 9.41 10.83 -2.86
N LEU A 89 9.51 11.19 -1.59
CA LEU A 89 8.49 10.89 -0.58
C LEU A 89 7.13 11.48 -0.95
N ARG A 90 7.10 12.73 -1.44
CA ARG A 90 5.87 13.42 -1.86
C ARG A 90 5.09 12.63 -2.92
N GLU A 91 5.76 12.09 -3.92
CA GLU A 91 5.11 11.35 -5.00
C GLU A 91 4.43 10.06 -4.48
N HIS A 92 5.07 9.37 -3.54
CA HIS A 92 4.47 8.19 -2.91
C HIS A 92 3.31 8.58 -2.00
N TYR A 93 3.47 9.61 -1.18
CA TYR A 93 2.43 10.11 -0.30
C TYR A 93 1.16 10.50 -1.07
N ASP A 94 1.30 11.31 -2.13
CA ASP A 94 0.17 11.77 -2.93
C ASP A 94 -0.57 10.59 -3.60
N ALA A 95 0.18 9.58 -4.08
CA ALA A 95 -0.41 8.35 -4.62
C ALA A 95 -1.19 7.57 -3.54
N LEU A 96 -0.66 7.47 -2.32
CA LEU A 96 -1.32 6.81 -1.18
C LEU A 96 -2.60 7.55 -0.76
N VAL A 97 -2.56 8.89 -0.71
CA VAL A 97 -3.74 9.72 -0.43
C VAL A 97 -4.82 9.49 -1.49
N LYS A 98 -4.43 9.49 -2.77
CA LYS A 98 -5.34 9.20 -3.90
C LYS A 98 -5.95 7.80 -3.81
N ALA A 99 -5.20 6.83 -3.31
CA ALA A 99 -5.67 5.45 -3.09
C ALA A 99 -6.53 5.29 -1.82
N GLY A 100 -6.76 6.37 -1.05
CA GLY A 100 -7.58 6.35 0.17
C GLY A 100 -6.88 5.73 1.37
N VAL A 101 -5.55 5.64 1.36
CA VAL A 101 -4.78 5.10 2.48
C VAL A 101 -4.89 6.00 3.70
N ARG A 102 -5.11 5.39 4.87
CA ARG A 102 -5.17 6.08 6.17
C ARG A 102 -3.80 6.08 6.82
N PHE A 103 -3.45 7.23 7.39
CA PHE A 103 -2.21 7.41 8.14
C PHE A 103 -2.54 7.54 9.63
N TYR A 104 -1.79 6.82 10.45
CA TYR A 104 -1.82 6.90 11.90
C TYR A 104 -0.49 7.46 12.37
N VAL A 105 -0.55 8.44 13.24
CA VAL A 105 0.65 9.12 13.79
C VAL A 105 0.72 8.88 15.27
N SER A 106 1.80 8.31 15.77
CA SER A 106 2.01 8.14 17.22
C SER A 106 1.90 9.48 17.95
N GLY A 107 0.87 9.63 18.75
CA GLY A 107 0.64 10.84 19.55
C GLY A 107 1.77 11.11 20.53
N ASN A 108 2.33 10.06 21.15
CA ASN A 108 3.46 10.18 22.05
C ASN A 108 4.74 10.66 21.34
N SER A 109 5.02 10.09 20.15
CA SER A 109 6.19 10.50 19.36
C SER A 109 6.06 11.91 18.82
N ALA A 110 4.84 12.31 18.39
CA ALA A 110 4.55 13.65 17.95
C ALA A 110 4.71 14.67 19.07
N LYS A 111 4.13 14.39 20.25
CA LYS A 111 4.25 15.25 21.45
C LYS A 111 5.71 15.44 21.88
N ALA A 112 6.51 14.38 21.83
CA ALA A 112 7.95 14.46 22.19
C ALA A 112 8.77 15.34 21.23
N ARG A 113 8.19 15.72 20.07
CA ARG A 113 8.80 16.57 19.02
C ARG A 113 8.04 17.88 18.82
N ASP A 114 7.21 18.25 19.78
CA ASP A 114 6.38 19.47 19.73
C ASP A 114 5.49 19.55 18.46
N LEU A 115 5.07 18.39 17.93
CA LEU A 115 4.19 18.30 16.77
C LEU A 115 2.74 18.16 17.25
N GLY A 116 1.93 19.17 16.90
CA GLY A 116 0.53 19.25 17.27
C GLY A 116 -0.44 19.01 16.11
N PRO A 117 -1.73 19.36 16.28
CA PRO A 117 -2.78 19.11 15.29
C PRO A 117 -2.50 19.67 13.88
N ALA A 118 -1.70 20.74 13.77
CA ALA A 118 -1.32 21.31 12.48
C ALA A 118 -0.58 20.31 11.58
N LEU A 119 0.13 19.32 12.16
CA LEU A 119 0.84 18.29 11.40
C LEU A 119 -0.09 17.50 10.49
N ILE A 120 -1.27 17.18 10.97
CA ILE A 120 -2.26 16.33 10.30
C ILE A 120 -3.44 17.09 9.71
N ALA A 121 -3.46 18.41 9.88
CA ALA A 121 -4.50 19.26 9.29
C ALA A 121 -4.51 19.07 7.76
N SER A 122 -5.70 18.87 7.19
CA SER A 122 -5.90 18.60 5.75
C SER A 122 -5.27 17.29 5.19
N LYS A 123 -4.78 16.39 6.06
CA LYS A 123 -4.21 15.09 5.66
C LYS A 123 -5.16 13.95 6.09
N PRO A 124 -5.20 12.81 5.38
CA PRO A 124 -5.99 11.63 5.79
C PRO A 124 -5.28 10.90 6.95
N ALA A 125 -5.01 11.63 8.03
CA ALA A 125 -4.21 11.18 9.15
C ALA A 125 -4.91 11.46 10.48
N GLU A 126 -4.62 10.63 11.48
CA GLU A 126 -5.08 10.83 12.87
C GLU A 126 -3.98 10.49 13.86
N PHE A 127 -3.98 11.15 15.02
CA PHE A 127 -3.12 10.74 16.11
C PHE A 127 -3.63 9.45 16.76
N ALA A 128 -2.69 8.57 17.07
CA ALA A 128 -2.97 7.27 17.63
C ALA A 128 -2.06 6.93 18.81
N LEU A 129 -2.59 6.17 19.75
CA LEU A 129 -1.86 5.65 20.90
C LEU A 129 -1.34 4.23 20.61
N PRO A 130 -0.43 3.67 21.45
CA PRO A 130 0.12 2.32 21.26
C PRO A 130 -0.95 1.23 21.12
N GLU A 131 -2.09 1.36 21.81
CA GLU A 131 -3.20 0.43 21.73
C GLU A 131 -3.77 0.35 20.30
N ARG A 132 -3.76 1.47 19.57
CA ARG A 132 -4.21 1.47 18.17
C ARG A 132 -3.22 0.76 17.26
N LEU A 133 -1.92 0.90 17.47
CA LEU A 133 -0.92 0.14 16.74
C LEU A 133 -1.10 -1.38 16.96
N LEU A 134 -1.29 -1.78 18.22
CA LEU A 134 -1.57 -3.18 18.55
C LEU A 134 -2.84 -3.67 17.85
N ALA A 135 -3.93 -2.93 17.96
CA ALA A 135 -5.18 -3.29 17.29
C ALA A 135 -5.01 -3.44 15.77
N LEU A 136 -4.34 -2.47 15.12
CA LEU A 136 -4.05 -2.53 13.68
C LEU A 136 -3.21 -3.75 13.32
N SER A 137 -2.21 -4.11 14.14
CA SER A 137 -1.37 -5.28 13.89
C SER A 137 -2.14 -6.60 13.95
N LEU A 138 -3.21 -6.65 14.73
CA LEU A 138 -4.11 -7.81 14.84
C LEU A 138 -5.21 -7.81 13.77
N GLU A 139 -5.61 -6.65 13.27
CA GLU A 139 -6.62 -6.47 12.24
C GLU A 139 -6.08 -6.69 10.80
N HIS A 140 -4.75 -6.67 10.63
CA HIS A 140 -4.09 -6.77 9.32
C HIS A 140 -3.46 -8.15 9.12
N ASP A 141 -3.47 -8.62 7.87
CA ASP A 141 -2.92 -9.93 7.50
C ASP A 141 -1.39 -9.93 7.50
N ARG A 142 -0.78 -8.79 7.23
CA ARG A 142 0.67 -8.61 7.16
C ARG A 142 1.07 -7.24 7.72
N MET A 143 2.21 -7.22 8.38
CA MET A 143 2.85 -6.01 8.87
C MET A 143 4.32 -5.96 8.42
N PHE A 144 4.71 -4.84 7.83
CA PHE A 144 6.10 -4.55 7.49
C PHE A 144 6.57 -3.37 8.33
N THR A 145 7.77 -3.47 8.88
CA THR A 145 8.39 -2.41 9.70
C THR A 145 9.67 -1.90 9.05
N TYR A 146 9.79 -0.59 8.96
CA TYR A 146 10.91 0.16 8.38
C TYR A 146 11.46 1.18 9.37
#